data_116816d9c3e7c15ba11d78868a3bc7ff
#
_entry.id   116816d9c3e7c15ba11d78868a3bc7ff
#
_cell.length_a   1.000
_cell.length_b   1.000
_cell.length_c   1.000
_cell.angle_alpha   90.00
_cell.angle_beta   90.00
_cell.angle_gamma   90.00
#
_symmetry.space_group_name_H-M   'P 1'
#
loop_
_entity.id
_entity.type
_entity.pdbx_description
1 polymer ?
#
loop_
_entity_poly.entity_id
_entity_poly.type
_entity_poly.pdbx_seq_one_letter_code
_entity_poly.pdbx_strand_id
1 'polypeptide(L)'
;MNSPKQLTFPWNKSFHSSFEGFYIDPKNKQLISILENISINENMYIYGLKNSGKTYLLQSLCNKYSKNDKSSLFLPLKDVIKYGVEIIDSIENMDLVCIDGLEAVSQNKEWEIGLFNLINNAQQTGCRLVFTSSSEEGAINFSLADLDSRIRKFQSHEIFPISDDHLLKALKKITNLRSISLGEKEAQYLITYTKRNIADLIIILESLDQLSMENKRRITIPLIKELL
;
A
#
# COMPACT_ATOMS: atom_id res chain seq x y z
N MET A 1 12.43 37.14 5.83
CA MET A 1 12.90 35.81 5.39
C MET A 1 12.01 34.78 6.04
N ASN A 2 11.09 34.17 5.31
CA ASN A 2 10.27 33.08 5.84
C ASN A 2 11.15 31.83 5.91
N SER A 3 11.42 31.33 7.11
CA SER A 3 12.04 30.02 7.29
C SER A 3 11.14 28.96 6.62
N PRO A 4 11.70 28.01 5.88
CA PRO A 4 10.90 26.94 5.29
C PRO A 4 10.19 26.18 6.41
N LYS A 5 8.85 26.14 6.37
CA LYS A 5 8.07 25.32 7.29
C LYS A 5 8.34 23.85 6.95
N GLN A 6 8.96 23.14 7.87
CA GLN A 6 9.09 21.69 7.77
C GLN A 6 7.68 21.09 7.76
N LEU A 7 7.31 20.49 6.62
CA LEU A 7 6.04 19.78 6.48
C LEU A 7 6.14 18.47 7.30
N THR A 8 5.37 18.39 8.36
CA THR A 8 5.17 17.13 9.06
C THR A 8 4.06 16.37 8.35
N PHE A 9 4.41 15.27 7.67
CA PHE A 9 3.40 14.36 7.16
C PHE A 9 2.72 13.66 8.34
N PRO A 10 1.39 13.62 8.39
CA PRO A 10 0.67 12.84 9.39
C PRO A 10 0.79 11.35 9.00
N TRP A 11 1.94 10.77 9.30
CA TRP A 11 2.09 9.33 9.25
C TRP A 11 1.24 8.77 10.38
N ASN A 12 0.05 8.28 10.05
CA ASN A 12 -0.63 7.39 10.99
C ASN A 12 0.40 6.34 11.39
N LYS A 13 0.54 6.08 12.70
CA LYS A 13 1.33 4.99 13.24
C LYS A 13 0.81 3.68 12.65
N SER A 14 1.12 3.43 11.37
CA SER A 14 0.85 2.14 10.77
C SER A 14 1.71 1.14 11.52
N PHE A 15 1.09 0.08 12.04
CA PHE A 15 1.82 -1.13 12.39
C PHE A 15 2.87 -1.34 11.31
N HIS A 16 4.13 -1.59 11.72
CA HIS A 16 5.23 -1.70 10.79
C HIS A 16 4.86 -2.67 9.66
N SER A 17 4.50 -2.13 8.51
CA SER A 17 4.14 -2.95 7.35
C SER A 17 5.33 -3.80 6.99
N SER A 18 5.14 -5.11 6.90
CA SER A 18 6.19 -6.07 6.57
C SER A 18 5.63 -7.18 5.69
N PHE A 19 6.48 -7.79 4.89
CA PHE A 19 6.05 -8.93 4.07
C PHE A 19 5.59 -10.11 4.93
N GLU A 20 6.18 -10.33 6.11
CA GLU A 20 5.73 -11.35 7.07
C GLU A 20 4.30 -11.08 7.55
N GLY A 21 3.94 -9.79 7.70
CA GLY A 21 2.59 -9.36 8.09
C GLY A 21 1.55 -9.47 6.99
N PHE A 22 1.99 -9.55 5.74
CA PHE A 22 1.08 -9.68 4.60
C PHE A 22 0.61 -11.13 4.46
N TYR A 23 -0.71 -11.32 4.29
CA TYR A 23 -1.23 -12.64 3.91
C TYR A 23 -1.08 -12.84 2.41
N ILE A 24 -0.31 -13.84 2.01
CA ILE A 24 -0.05 -14.12 0.59
C ILE A 24 -1.12 -15.07 0.07
N ASP A 25 -2.10 -14.54 -0.66
CA ASP A 25 -3.00 -15.35 -1.45
C ASP A 25 -2.19 -16.09 -2.55
N PRO A 26 -2.52 -17.35 -2.87
CA PRO A 26 -1.80 -18.11 -3.90
C PRO A 26 -1.63 -17.38 -5.24
N LYS A 27 -2.60 -16.56 -5.63
CA LYS A 27 -2.55 -15.76 -6.86
C LYS A 27 -1.48 -14.69 -6.85
N ASN A 28 -1.09 -14.20 -5.66
CA ASN A 28 -0.12 -13.11 -5.49
C ASN A 28 1.32 -13.60 -5.23
N LYS A 29 1.56 -14.92 -5.14
CA LYS A 29 2.88 -15.48 -4.77
C LYS A 29 4.01 -14.97 -5.63
N GLN A 30 3.82 -14.93 -6.96
CA GLN A 30 4.84 -14.47 -7.89
C GLN A 30 5.19 -12.99 -7.66
N LEU A 31 4.19 -12.11 -7.58
CA LEU A 31 4.38 -10.69 -7.30
C LEU A 31 5.15 -10.48 -6.00
N ILE A 32 4.74 -11.15 -4.93
CA ILE A 32 5.40 -11.01 -3.63
C ILE A 32 6.85 -11.46 -3.69
N SER A 33 7.14 -12.59 -4.34
CA SER A 33 8.51 -13.09 -4.51
C SER A 33 9.42 -12.09 -5.25
N ILE A 34 8.89 -11.40 -6.28
CA ILE A 34 9.63 -10.37 -7.03
C ILE A 34 9.86 -9.13 -6.14
N LEU A 35 8.83 -8.69 -5.39
CA LEU A 35 8.96 -7.53 -4.50
C LEU A 35 9.92 -7.79 -3.34
N GLU A 36 9.95 -8.99 -2.81
CA GLU A 36 10.86 -9.37 -1.73
C GLU A 36 12.33 -9.41 -2.15
N ASN A 37 12.61 -9.56 -3.43
CA ASN A 37 13.97 -9.57 -3.93
C ASN A 37 14.49 -8.14 -4.20
N ILE A 38 15.21 -7.56 -3.24
CA ILE A 38 15.78 -6.21 -3.33
C ILE A 38 16.94 -6.09 -4.34
N SER A 39 17.44 -7.21 -4.87
CA SER A 39 18.45 -7.20 -5.95
C SER A 39 17.84 -6.92 -7.32
N ILE A 40 16.52 -7.06 -7.45
CA ILE A 40 15.79 -6.67 -8.66
C ILE A 40 15.65 -5.15 -8.67
N ASN A 41 16.23 -4.50 -9.68
CA ASN A 41 16.17 -3.03 -9.84
C ASN A 41 15.25 -2.59 -10.99
N GLU A 42 14.32 -3.46 -11.40
CA GLU A 42 13.37 -3.15 -12.45
C GLU A 42 12.20 -2.33 -11.93
N ASN A 43 11.79 -1.35 -12.71
CA ASN A 43 10.61 -0.55 -12.39
C ASN A 43 9.35 -1.39 -12.53
N MET A 44 8.40 -1.21 -11.59
CA MET A 44 7.19 -2.03 -11.53
C MET A 44 5.94 -1.16 -11.50
N TYR A 45 4.89 -1.64 -12.15
CA TYR A 45 3.55 -1.09 -12.06
C TYR A 45 2.61 -2.16 -11.50
N ILE A 46 2.04 -1.91 -10.33
CA ILE A 46 1.15 -2.85 -9.64
C ILE A 46 -0.27 -2.28 -9.66
N TYR A 47 -1.15 -2.96 -10.34
CA TYR A 47 -2.56 -2.56 -10.45
C TYR A 47 -3.48 -3.61 -9.81
N GLY A 48 -4.71 -3.22 -9.52
CA GLY A 48 -5.72 -4.12 -8.96
C GLY A 48 -6.77 -3.39 -8.14
N LEU A 49 -7.79 -4.10 -7.74
CA LEU A 49 -8.94 -3.55 -7.04
C LEU A 49 -8.54 -2.76 -5.78
N LYS A 50 -9.38 -1.80 -5.41
CA LYS A 50 -9.24 -1.09 -4.12
C LYS A 50 -9.22 -2.11 -2.98
N ASN A 51 -8.43 -1.85 -1.95
CA ASN A 51 -8.27 -2.72 -0.77
C ASN A 51 -7.60 -4.08 -1.05
N SER A 52 -6.92 -4.26 -2.20
CA SER A 52 -6.14 -5.48 -2.47
C SER A 52 -4.79 -5.55 -1.74
N GLY A 53 -4.41 -4.50 -1.00
CA GLY A 53 -3.18 -4.46 -0.20
C GLY A 53 -2.00 -3.73 -0.86
N LYS A 54 -2.19 -3.03 -1.98
CA LYS A 54 -1.12 -2.28 -2.70
C LYS A 54 -0.33 -1.36 -1.78
N THR A 55 -1.01 -0.45 -1.09
CA THR A 55 -0.41 0.49 -0.13
C THR A 55 0.44 -0.23 0.93
N TYR A 56 -0.09 -1.31 1.50
CA TYR A 56 0.63 -2.11 2.49
C TYR A 56 1.91 -2.73 1.91
N LEU A 57 1.86 -3.24 0.68
CA LEU A 57 3.04 -3.80 0.01
C LEU A 57 4.10 -2.75 -0.29
N LEU A 58 3.73 -1.56 -0.76
CA LEU A 58 4.67 -0.47 -0.99
C LEU A 58 5.38 -0.06 0.31
N GLN A 59 4.63 0.09 1.41
CA GLN A 59 5.19 0.39 2.73
C GLN A 59 6.11 -0.74 3.22
N SER A 60 5.72 -2.01 3.00
CA SER A 60 6.54 -3.16 3.35
C SER A 60 7.85 -3.18 2.57
N LEU A 61 7.81 -2.79 1.29
CA LEU A 61 8.98 -2.69 0.44
C LEU A 61 9.93 -1.59 0.92
N CYS A 62 9.42 -0.39 1.22
CA CYS A 62 10.20 0.70 1.80
C CYS A 62 10.86 0.28 3.12
N ASN A 63 10.12 -0.35 4.02
CA ASN A 63 10.64 -0.86 5.28
C ASN A 63 11.75 -1.92 5.07
N LYS A 64 11.61 -2.75 4.04
CA LYS A 64 12.63 -3.74 3.68
C LYS A 64 13.90 -3.08 3.16
N TYR A 65 13.79 -2.05 2.32
CA TYR A 65 14.93 -1.26 1.86
C TYR A 65 15.66 -0.61 3.04
N SER A 66 14.93 0.07 3.93
CA SER A 66 15.50 0.69 5.13
C SER A 66 16.22 -0.30 6.05
N LYS A 67 15.71 -1.52 6.20
CA LYS A 67 16.37 -2.59 6.98
C LYS A 67 17.67 -3.10 6.33
N ASN A 68 17.92 -2.79 5.08
CA ASN A 68 19.12 -3.14 4.31
C ASN A 68 19.98 -1.90 4.01
N ASP A 69 19.89 -0.85 4.85
CA ASP A 69 20.64 0.39 4.77
C ASP A 69 20.51 1.11 3.41
N LYS A 70 19.36 0.95 2.75
CA LYS A 70 18.99 1.60 1.50
C LYS A 70 17.97 2.69 1.73
N SER A 71 18.13 3.82 1.05
CA SER A 71 17.18 4.93 1.09
C SER A 71 15.90 4.60 0.34
N SER A 72 14.74 4.93 0.93
CA SER A 72 13.45 4.69 0.29
C SER A 72 12.43 5.75 0.64
N LEU A 73 11.52 6.03 -0.29
CA LEU A 73 10.42 6.97 -0.10
C LEU A 73 9.10 6.31 -0.50
N PHE A 74 8.09 6.45 0.36
CA PHE A 74 6.69 6.13 0.06
C PHE A 74 5.91 7.41 -0.13
N LEU A 75 5.25 7.57 -1.30
CA LEU A 75 4.52 8.77 -1.67
C LEU A 75 3.07 8.45 -2.07
N PRO A 76 2.08 8.66 -1.18
CA PRO A 76 0.66 8.50 -1.50
C PRO A 76 0.16 9.75 -2.26
N LEU A 77 -0.02 9.64 -3.57
CA LEU A 77 -0.37 10.81 -4.43
C LEU A 77 -1.64 11.52 -3.99
N LYS A 78 -2.65 10.78 -3.57
CA LYS A 78 -3.92 11.34 -3.08
C LYS A 78 -3.72 12.33 -1.93
N ASP A 79 -2.74 12.09 -1.07
CA ASP A 79 -2.50 12.92 0.12
C ASP A 79 -1.55 14.09 -0.18
N VAL A 80 -0.63 13.89 -1.13
CA VAL A 80 0.44 14.85 -1.42
C VAL A 80 0.13 15.80 -2.58
N ILE A 81 -0.83 15.48 -3.44
CA ILE A 81 -1.19 16.29 -4.63
C ILE A 81 -1.48 17.77 -4.29
N LYS A 82 -2.00 18.04 -3.12
CA LYS A 82 -2.33 19.39 -2.62
C LYS A 82 -1.10 20.25 -2.29
N TYR A 83 0.08 19.66 -2.21
CA TYR A 83 1.32 20.36 -1.84
C TYR A 83 2.14 20.83 -3.06
N GLY A 84 1.66 20.52 -4.29
CA GLY A 84 2.36 20.87 -5.53
C GLY A 84 3.30 19.77 -6.01
N VAL A 85 3.68 19.86 -7.29
CA VAL A 85 4.53 18.88 -7.95
C VAL A 85 5.98 18.92 -7.46
N GLU A 86 6.41 20.03 -6.88
CA GLU A 86 7.77 20.23 -6.36
C GLU A 86 8.14 19.22 -5.26
N ILE A 87 7.14 18.56 -4.66
CA ILE A 87 7.37 17.52 -3.64
C ILE A 87 8.11 16.30 -4.20
N ILE A 88 8.09 16.12 -5.53
CA ILE A 88 8.80 15.03 -6.20
C ILE A 88 10.15 15.45 -6.80
N ASP A 89 10.62 16.67 -6.54
CA ASP A 89 11.92 17.12 -7.00
C ASP A 89 13.04 16.40 -6.26
N SER A 90 14.00 15.88 -7.03
CA SER A 90 15.21 15.20 -6.51
C SER A 90 14.98 13.90 -5.73
N ILE A 91 13.76 13.33 -5.74
CA ILE A 91 13.50 12.03 -5.09
C ILE A 91 14.14 10.85 -5.84
N GLU A 92 14.53 11.03 -7.08
CA GLU A 92 15.31 10.06 -7.88
C GLU A 92 16.70 9.77 -7.33
N ASN A 93 17.15 10.53 -6.33
CA ASN A 93 18.40 10.26 -5.62
C ASN A 93 18.27 9.18 -4.53
N MET A 94 17.06 8.66 -4.31
CA MET A 94 16.81 7.52 -3.44
C MET A 94 17.09 6.20 -4.15
N ASP A 95 17.35 5.12 -3.40
CA ASP A 95 17.45 3.76 -3.97
C ASP A 95 16.09 3.23 -4.44
N LEU A 96 15.01 3.66 -3.79
CA LEU A 96 13.63 3.25 -4.09
C LEU A 96 12.65 4.39 -3.90
N VAL A 97 11.76 4.58 -4.87
CA VAL A 97 10.58 5.45 -4.74
C VAL A 97 9.33 4.64 -5.04
N CYS A 98 8.45 4.57 -4.05
CA CYS A 98 7.13 3.93 -4.15
C CYS A 98 6.04 5.00 -4.26
N ILE A 99 5.32 5.05 -5.37
CA ILE A 99 4.23 6.00 -5.63
C ILE A 99 2.89 5.26 -5.63
N ASP A 100 2.02 5.63 -4.69
CA ASP A 100 0.72 4.99 -4.51
C ASP A 100 -0.41 5.82 -5.11
N GLY A 101 -1.18 5.19 -6.01
CA GLY A 101 -2.42 5.74 -6.56
C GLY A 101 -2.21 6.71 -7.73
N LEU A 102 -1.59 6.25 -8.82
CA LEU A 102 -1.36 7.08 -10.03
C LEU A 102 -2.63 7.73 -10.58
N GLU A 103 -3.79 7.12 -10.39
CA GLU A 103 -5.06 7.67 -10.82
C GLU A 103 -5.37 9.05 -10.21
N ALA A 104 -4.77 9.40 -9.08
CA ALA A 104 -5.01 10.67 -8.41
C ALA A 104 -4.50 11.88 -9.21
N VAL A 105 -3.54 11.69 -10.09
CA VAL A 105 -2.92 12.75 -10.89
C VAL A 105 -3.32 12.69 -12.37
N SER A 106 -4.20 11.77 -12.75
CA SER A 106 -4.74 11.67 -14.11
C SER A 106 -5.38 13.00 -14.53
N GLN A 107 -5.09 13.46 -15.76
CA GLN A 107 -5.52 14.74 -16.31
C GLN A 107 -4.95 15.99 -15.59
N ASN A 108 -3.99 15.81 -14.67
CA ASN A 108 -3.25 16.93 -14.09
C ASN A 108 -1.91 17.07 -14.83
N LYS A 109 -1.86 17.97 -15.81
CA LYS A 109 -0.72 18.13 -16.71
C LYS A 109 0.60 18.41 -15.99
N GLU A 110 0.57 19.18 -14.92
CA GLU A 110 1.76 19.54 -14.14
C GLU A 110 2.37 18.30 -13.46
N TRP A 111 1.53 17.51 -12.79
CA TRP A 111 1.94 16.26 -12.16
C TRP A 111 2.37 15.20 -13.17
N GLU A 112 1.69 15.13 -14.33
CA GLU A 112 2.06 14.20 -15.39
C GLU A 112 3.44 14.50 -15.96
N ILE A 113 3.77 15.79 -16.15
CA ILE A 113 5.11 16.22 -16.57
C ILE A 113 6.15 15.90 -15.49
N GLY A 114 5.83 16.18 -14.21
CA GLY A 114 6.71 15.87 -13.09
C GLY A 114 7.03 14.38 -13.00
N LEU A 115 6.03 13.51 -13.10
CA LEU A 115 6.21 12.06 -13.11
C LEU A 115 7.02 11.57 -14.32
N PHE A 116 6.78 12.14 -15.49
CA PHE A 116 7.57 11.83 -16.69
C PHE A 116 9.06 12.17 -16.49
N ASN A 117 9.36 13.35 -15.92
CA ASN A 117 10.72 13.76 -15.62
C ASN A 117 11.35 12.85 -14.55
N LEU A 118 10.61 12.50 -13.49
CA LEU A 118 11.06 11.56 -12.46
C LEU A 118 11.46 10.21 -13.06
N ILE A 119 10.65 9.65 -13.97
CA ILE A 119 10.97 8.37 -14.63
C ILE A 119 12.27 8.47 -15.43
N ASN A 120 12.46 9.58 -16.19
CA ASN A 120 13.65 9.78 -16.97
C ASN A 120 14.90 9.95 -16.10
N ASN A 121 14.81 10.72 -15.01
CA ASN A 121 15.92 10.95 -14.08
C ASN A 121 16.27 9.65 -13.32
N ALA A 122 15.28 8.89 -12.87
CA ALA A 122 15.47 7.62 -12.18
C ALA A 122 16.25 6.59 -13.02
N GLN A 123 16.10 6.62 -14.35
CA GLN A 123 16.91 5.79 -15.26
C GLN A 123 18.40 6.14 -15.23
N GLN A 124 18.74 7.40 -14.95
CA GLN A 124 20.14 7.87 -14.90
C GLN A 124 20.76 7.60 -13.54
N THR A 125 20.01 7.76 -12.46
CA THR A 125 20.48 7.56 -11.08
C THR A 125 20.47 6.09 -10.64
N GLY A 126 19.71 5.23 -11.33
CA GLY A 126 19.50 3.86 -10.92
C GLY A 126 18.45 3.71 -9.81
N CYS A 127 17.64 4.73 -9.54
CA CYS A 127 16.54 4.68 -8.61
C CYS A 127 15.45 3.71 -9.11
N ARG A 128 15.06 2.77 -8.28
CA ARG A 128 13.93 1.86 -8.57
C ARG A 128 12.61 2.58 -8.33
N LEU A 129 11.71 2.54 -9.31
CA LEU A 129 10.36 3.07 -9.19
C LEU A 129 9.34 1.94 -9.10
N VAL A 130 8.44 2.02 -8.11
CA VAL A 130 7.30 1.10 -7.98
C VAL A 130 6.02 1.92 -7.85
N PHE A 131 5.18 1.83 -8.86
CA PHE A 131 3.93 2.59 -8.95
C PHE A 131 2.73 1.68 -8.71
N THR A 132 1.66 2.24 -8.15
CA THR A 132 0.39 1.51 -8.02
C THR A 132 -0.78 2.29 -8.58
N SER A 133 -1.84 1.53 -8.96
CA SER A 133 -3.14 2.07 -9.35
C SER A 133 -4.27 1.17 -8.89
N SER A 134 -5.43 1.77 -8.62
CA SER A 134 -6.69 1.03 -8.39
C SER A 134 -7.47 0.76 -9.67
N SER A 135 -7.00 1.26 -10.80
CA SER A 135 -7.53 1.01 -12.12
C SER A 135 -6.86 -0.22 -12.76
N GLU A 136 -7.53 -0.83 -13.72
CA GLU A 136 -6.94 -1.88 -14.56
C GLU A 136 -5.72 -1.36 -15.32
N GLU A 137 -4.88 -2.27 -15.81
CA GLU A 137 -3.73 -1.91 -16.63
C GLU A 137 -4.18 -1.09 -17.86
N GLY A 138 -3.55 0.07 -18.06
CA GLY A 138 -3.86 0.97 -19.17
C GLY A 138 -5.20 1.71 -19.07
N ALA A 139 -5.94 1.57 -17.98
CA ALA A 139 -7.20 2.27 -17.79
C ALA A 139 -7.04 3.72 -17.30
N ILE A 140 -5.82 4.13 -16.87
CA ILE A 140 -5.56 5.53 -16.52
C ILE A 140 -5.42 6.33 -17.83
N ASN A 141 -6.25 7.34 -18.00
CA ASN A 141 -6.20 8.23 -19.14
C ASN A 141 -5.32 9.44 -18.82
N PHE A 142 -4.03 9.36 -19.15
CA PHE A 142 -3.11 10.49 -19.01
C PHE A 142 -3.27 11.46 -20.19
N SER A 143 -3.15 12.76 -19.93
CA SER A 143 -3.09 13.81 -20.96
C SER A 143 -1.75 13.75 -21.72
N LEU A 144 -0.68 13.33 -21.03
CA LEU A 144 0.66 13.22 -21.59
C LEU A 144 0.91 11.78 -22.11
N ALA A 145 0.82 11.59 -23.42
CA ALA A 145 1.03 10.28 -24.07
C ALA A 145 2.43 9.69 -23.77
N ASP A 146 3.43 10.54 -23.62
CA ASP A 146 4.80 10.11 -23.29
C ASP A 146 4.88 9.46 -21.91
N LEU A 147 4.14 9.95 -20.91
CA LEU A 147 4.05 9.34 -19.59
C LEU A 147 3.43 7.94 -19.68
N ASP A 148 2.31 7.80 -20.37
CA ASP A 148 1.68 6.49 -20.59
C ASP A 148 2.64 5.51 -21.24
N SER A 149 3.34 5.94 -22.29
CA SER A 149 4.38 5.14 -22.97
C SER A 149 5.53 4.70 -22.02
N ARG A 150 5.92 5.55 -21.06
CA ARG A 150 6.95 5.21 -20.08
C ARG A 150 6.47 4.21 -19.06
N ILE A 151 5.25 4.40 -18.52
CA ILE A 151 4.65 3.48 -17.54
C ILE A 151 4.42 2.08 -18.15
N ARG A 152 4.01 2.00 -19.41
CA ARG A 152 3.85 0.71 -20.13
C ARG A 152 5.15 -0.08 -20.28
N LYS A 153 6.32 0.53 -20.09
CA LYS A 153 7.63 -0.18 -20.09
C LYS A 153 7.97 -0.80 -18.74
N PHE A 154 7.22 -0.47 -17.68
CA PHE A 154 7.41 -1.08 -16.39
C PHE A 154 6.91 -2.53 -16.41
N GLN A 155 7.47 -3.38 -15.56
CA GLN A 155 6.89 -4.70 -15.33
C GLN A 155 5.53 -4.55 -14.67
N SER A 156 4.47 -4.90 -15.39
CA SER A 156 3.09 -4.81 -14.92
C SER A 156 2.67 -6.07 -14.19
N HIS A 157 2.10 -5.92 -13.00
CA HIS A 157 1.58 -7.02 -12.19
C HIS A 157 0.21 -6.67 -11.61
N GLU A 158 -0.72 -7.60 -11.76
CA GLU A 158 -2.00 -7.52 -11.07
C GLU A 158 -1.87 -8.05 -9.63
N ILE A 159 -2.43 -7.32 -8.67
CA ILE A 159 -2.62 -7.81 -7.31
C ILE A 159 -4.09 -8.13 -7.07
N PHE A 160 -4.34 -9.38 -6.71
CA PHE A 160 -5.68 -9.89 -6.42
C PHE A 160 -6.04 -9.68 -4.93
N PRO A 161 -7.29 -9.31 -4.62
CA PRO A 161 -7.75 -9.35 -3.23
C PRO A 161 -7.71 -10.78 -2.69
N ILE A 162 -7.66 -10.89 -1.36
CA ILE A 162 -7.72 -12.20 -0.71
C ILE A 162 -9.04 -12.86 -1.07
N SER A 163 -8.97 -14.09 -1.58
CA SER A 163 -10.15 -14.88 -1.93
C SER A 163 -10.97 -15.25 -0.69
N ASP A 164 -12.29 -15.42 -0.85
CA ASP A 164 -13.21 -15.74 0.25
C ASP A 164 -12.77 -16.97 1.05
N ASP A 165 -12.26 -18.00 0.38
CA ASP A 165 -11.78 -19.25 0.99
C ASP A 165 -10.53 -19.03 1.87
N HIS A 166 -9.84 -17.93 1.67
CA HIS A 166 -8.62 -17.57 2.39
C HIS A 166 -8.82 -16.49 3.45
N LEU A 167 -9.98 -15.81 3.48
CA LEU A 167 -10.24 -14.70 4.42
C LEU A 167 -10.06 -15.13 5.88
N LEU A 168 -10.59 -16.30 6.28
CA LEU A 168 -10.46 -16.78 7.65
C LEU A 168 -9.00 -17.05 8.03
N LYS A 169 -8.23 -17.63 7.11
CA LYS A 169 -6.80 -17.88 7.32
C LYS A 169 -6.01 -16.58 7.42
N ALA A 170 -6.34 -15.61 6.58
CA ALA A 170 -5.73 -14.28 6.59
C ALA A 170 -6.04 -13.57 7.91
N LEU A 171 -7.30 -13.56 8.35
CA LEU A 171 -7.72 -12.94 9.59
C LEU A 171 -7.01 -13.56 10.80
N LYS A 172 -6.93 -14.88 10.87
CA LYS A 172 -6.19 -15.60 11.92
C LYS A 172 -4.69 -15.26 11.92
N LYS A 173 -4.06 -15.19 10.75
CA LYS A 173 -2.65 -14.78 10.65
C LYS A 173 -2.46 -13.36 11.21
N ILE A 174 -3.30 -12.42 10.81
CA ILE A 174 -3.19 -11.01 11.22
C ILE A 174 -3.44 -10.86 12.72
N THR A 175 -4.47 -11.51 13.28
CA THR A 175 -4.76 -11.46 14.72
C THR A 175 -3.61 -12.03 15.54
N ASN A 176 -3.01 -13.15 15.11
CA ASN A 176 -1.85 -13.74 15.79
C ASN A 176 -0.65 -12.78 15.79
N LEU A 177 -0.33 -12.15 14.65
CA LEU A 177 0.79 -11.20 14.54
C LEU A 177 0.58 -9.94 15.38
N ARG A 178 -0.67 -9.53 15.57
CA ARG A 178 -1.04 -8.35 16.37
C ARG A 178 -1.32 -8.69 17.83
N SER A 179 -1.20 -9.96 18.22
CA SER A 179 -1.53 -10.45 19.58
C SER A 179 -2.99 -10.19 19.98
N ILE A 180 -3.90 -10.09 19.00
CA ILE A 180 -5.33 -9.93 19.23
C ILE A 180 -5.96 -11.29 19.50
N SER A 181 -6.57 -11.45 20.67
CA SER A 181 -7.24 -12.70 21.04
C SER A 181 -8.63 -12.78 20.40
N LEU A 182 -8.73 -13.41 19.23
CA LEU A 182 -9.98 -13.63 18.50
C LEU A 182 -10.25 -15.13 18.32
N GLY A 183 -11.39 -15.60 18.81
CA GLY A 183 -11.82 -16.98 18.62
C GLY A 183 -12.25 -17.28 17.18
N GLU A 184 -12.28 -18.55 16.82
CA GLU A 184 -12.67 -18.96 15.47
C GLU A 184 -14.13 -18.63 15.14
N LYS A 185 -15.03 -18.77 16.13
CA LYS A 185 -16.45 -18.44 16.00
C LYS A 185 -16.65 -16.94 15.78
N GLU A 186 -15.91 -16.12 16.50
CA GLU A 186 -15.90 -14.67 16.40
C GLU A 186 -15.34 -14.21 15.04
N ALA A 187 -14.25 -14.83 14.58
CA ALA A 187 -13.68 -14.56 13.26
C ALA A 187 -14.65 -14.90 12.13
N GLN A 188 -15.29 -16.07 12.21
CA GLN A 188 -16.30 -16.48 11.24
C GLN A 188 -17.53 -15.56 11.25
N TYR A 189 -17.94 -15.11 12.45
CA TYR A 189 -19.03 -14.15 12.60
C TYR A 189 -18.70 -12.82 11.90
N LEU A 190 -17.50 -12.27 12.12
CA LEU A 190 -17.05 -11.05 11.46
C LEU A 190 -17.10 -11.18 9.93
N ILE A 191 -16.53 -12.25 9.36
CA ILE A 191 -16.53 -12.48 7.91
C ILE A 191 -17.95 -12.59 7.34
N THR A 192 -18.88 -13.16 8.11
CA THR A 192 -20.25 -13.38 7.65
C THR A 192 -21.10 -12.09 7.67
N TYR A 193 -20.90 -11.22 8.67
CA TYR A 193 -21.76 -10.07 8.91
C TYR A 193 -21.12 -8.72 8.56
N THR A 194 -19.91 -8.72 7.97
CA THR A 194 -19.26 -7.51 7.50
C THR A 194 -18.91 -7.60 6.01
N LYS A 195 -18.34 -6.54 5.46
CA LYS A 195 -17.80 -6.58 4.11
C LYS A 195 -16.65 -7.59 4.05
N ARG A 196 -16.68 -8.48 3.06
CA ARG A 196 -15.68 -9.54 2.85
C ARG A 196 -14.42 -9.00 2.21
N ASN A 197 -13.81 -7.99 2.82
CA ASN A 197 -12.49 -7.53 2.44
C ASN A 197 -11.62 -7.33 3.68
N ILE A 198 -10.37 -7.66 3.54
CA ILE A 198 -9.44 -7.70 4.67
C ILE A 198 -9.17 -6.31 5.27
N ALA A 199 -9.24 -5.24 4.48
CA ALA A 199 -8.99 -3.88 4.98
C ALA A 199 -10.09 -3.44 5.95
N ASP A 200 -11.37 -3.65 5.60
CA ASP A 200 -12.49 -3.33 6.47
C ASP A 200 -12.48 -4.22 7.73
N LEU A 201 -12.13 -5.51 7.58
CA LEU A 201 -11.98 -6.43 8.71
C LEU A 201 -10.88 -5.99 9.69
N ILE A 202 -9.76 -5.46 9.19
CA ILE A 202 -8.68 -4.94 10.04
C ILE A 202 -9.14 -3.72 10.84
N ILE A 203 -9.87 -2.79 10.22
CA ILE A 203 -10.40 -1.61 10.91
C ILE A 203 -11.33 -2.02 12.05
N ILE A 204 -12.23 -2.97 11.78
CA ILE A 204 -13.15 -3.50 12.79
C ILE A 204 -12.37 -4.20 13.91
N LEU A 205 -11.34 -4.99 13.58
CA LEU A 205 -10.50 -5.66 14.57
C LEU A 205 -9.78 -4.67 15.48
N GLU A 206 -9.23 -3.58 14.93
CA GLU A 206 -8.56 -2.53 15.71
C GLU A 206 -9.54 -1.87 16.69
N SER A 207 -10.76 -1.59 16.26
CA SER A 207 -11.80 -1.04 17.11
C SER A 207 -12.24 -2.04 18.20
N LEU A 208 -12.34 -3.33 17.87
CA LEU A 208 -12.68 -4.38 18.83
C LEU A 208 -11.57 -4.60 19.86
N ASP A 209 -10.31 -4.54 19.43
CA ASP A 209 -9.16 -4.66 20.33
C ASP A 209 -9.13 -3.50 21.34
N GLN A 210 -9.33 -2.29 20.86
CA GLN A 210 -9.43 -1.11 21.72
C GLN A 210 -10.58 -1.25 22.73
N LEU A 211 -11.79 -1.59 22.29
CA LEU A 211 -12.93 -1.79 23.17
C LEU A 211 -12.72 -2.94 24.18
N SER A 212 -12.05 -4.01 23.76
CA SER A 212 -11.69 -5.14 24.62
C SER A 212 -10.75 -4.70 25.73
N MET A 213 -9.75 -3.87 25.42
CA MET A 213 -8.81 -3.31 26.40
C MET A 213 -9.50 -2.33 27.36
N GLU A 214 -10.29 -1.39 26.84
CA GLU A 214 -11.02 -0.40 27.66
C GLU A 214 -11.97 -1.05 28.66
N ASN A 215 -12.72 -2.05 28.20
CA ASN A 215 -13.71 -2.75 29.02
C ASN A 215 -13.13 -3.93 29.82
N LYS A 216 -11.83 -4.25 29.65
CA LYS A 216 -11.16 -5.43 30.23
C LYS A 216 -11.95 -6.74 29.98
N ARG A 217 -12.51 -6.88 28.77
CA ARG A 217 -13.32 -8.03 28.33
C ARG A 217 -12.69 -8.66 27.10
N ARG A 218 -12.90 -9.98 26.95
CA ARG A 218 -12.50 -10.69 25.71
C ARG A 218 -13.41 -10.28 24.56
N ILE A 219 -12.88 -10.35 23.32
CA ILE A 219 -13.67 -10.19 22.11
C ILE A 219 -14.63 -11.38 22.02
N THR A 220 -15.93 -11.09 22.02
CA THR A 220 -17.02 -12.06 21.94
C THR A 220 -18.04 -11.61 20.91
N ILE A 221 -18.91 -12.51 20.43
CA ILE A 221 -19.97 -12.16 19.48
C ILE A 221 -20.89 -11.04 19.99
N PRO A 222 -21.30 -10.99 21.29
CA PRO A 222 -22.02 -9.82 21.81
C PRO A 222 -21.27 -8.50 21.64
N LEU A 223 -19.95 -8.46 21.96
CA LEU A 223 -19.14 -7.25 21.79
C LEU A 223 -19.03 -6.83 20.32
N ILE A 224 -18.93 -7.81 19.40
CA ILE A 224 -18.92 -7.54 17.95
C ILE A 224 -20.25 -6.91 17.52
N LYS A 225 -21.39 -7.40 18.05
CA LYS A 225 -22.72 -6.84 17.75
C LYS A 225 -22.92 -5.41 18.28
N GLU A 226 -22.26 -5.06 19.38
CA GLU A 226 -22.30 -3.70 19.93
C GLU A 226 -21.56 -2.70 19.01
N LEU A 227 -20.56 -3.17 18.25
CA LEU A 227 -19.76 -2.34 17.37
C LEU A 227 -20.32 -2.21 15.94
N LEU A 228 -21.00 -3.27 15.43
CA LEU A 228 -21.54 -3.32 14.05
C LEU A 228 -22.92 -2.66 13.97
#